data_97b2231884526913fdbfbdca79f58b8d
#
_entry.id   97b2231884526913fdbfbdca79f58b8d
#
_cell.length_a   1.000
_cell.length_b   1.000
_cell.length_c   1.000
_cell.angle_alpha   90.00
_cell.angle_beta   90.00
_cell.angle_gamma   90.00
#
_symmetry.space_group_name_H-M   'P 1'
#
loop_
_entity.id
_entity.type
_entity.pdbx_description
1 polymer ?
#
loop_
_entity_poly.entity_id
_entity_poly.type
_entity_poly.pdbx_seq_one_letter_code
_entity_poly.pdbx_strand_id
1 'polypeptide(L)'
;ETLWLPPTDDLRAMVTSLWKEHNISSLLVEGGARLLNAFIDAGLYDRIRVERCPDITEGDVSAPALPADVCPVSSMYLGRNKLEIMLRKGKWQLKKV
;
A
#
# COMPACT_ATOMS: atom_id res chain seq x y z
N GLU A 1 -12.35 18.17 1.49
CA GLU A 1 -11.44 19.05 0.76
C GLU A 1 -10.52 18.22 -0.13
N THR A 2 -10.36 18.65 -1.39
CA THR A 2 -9.53 17.94 -2.37
C THR A 2 -8.29 18.76 -2.68
N LEU A 3 -7.14 18.14 -2.55
CA LEU A 3 -5.87 18.74 -2.94
C LEU A 3 -5.41 18.14 -4.27
N TRP A 4 -5.18 18.98 -5.26
CA TRP A 4 -4.66 18.56 -6.55
C TRP A 4 -3.15 18.76 -6.60
N LEU A 5 -2.42 17.69 -6.91
CA LEU A 5 -0.98 17.72 -7.04
C LEU A 5 -0.59 17.63 -8.52
N PRO A 6 0.47 18.31 -8.94
CA PRO A 6 0.96 18.16 -10.31
C PRO A 6 1.45 16.74 -10.56
N PRO A 7 1.31 16.22 -11.79
CA PRO A 7 1.87 14.92 -12.14
C PRO A 7 3.38 14.89 -11.89
N THR A 8 3.85 13.79 -11.34
CA THR A 8 5.27 13.61 -11.07
C THR A 8 5.65 12.14 -11.15
N ASP A 9 6.88 11.87 -11.60
CA ASP A 9 7.47 10.53 -11.53
C ASP A 9 8.27 10.34 -10.23
N ASP A 10 8.48 11.42 -9.48
CA ASP A 10 9.22 11.37 -8.22
C ASP A 10 8.22 11.24 -7.05
N LEU A 11 7.84 9.99 -6.76
CA LEU A 11 6.91 9.70 -5.67
C LEU A 11 7.47 10.08 -4.30
N ARG A 12 8.78 9.93 -4.11
CA ARG A 12 9.41 10.26 -2.83
C ARG A 12 9.33 11.75 -2.55
N ALA A 13 9.60 12.57 -3.55
CA ALA A 13 9.46 14.02 -3.43
C ALA A 13 8.02 14.42 -3.15
N MET A 14 7.06 13.77 -3.81
CA MET A 14 5.63 14.02 -3.60
C MET A 14 5.22 13.70 -2.16
N VAL A 15 5.60 12.54 -1.66
CA VAL A 15 5.27 12.12 -0.27
C VAL A 15 5.93 13.06 0.74
N THR A 16 7.17 13.47 0.48
CA THR A 16 7.88 14.42 1.34
C THR A 16 7.17 15.77 1.36
N SER A 17 6.72 16.24 0.22
CA SER A 17 5.96 17.49 0.11
C SER A 17 4.63 17.43 0.89
N LEU A 18 3.92 16.30 0.80
CA LEU A 18 2.69 16.11 1.57
C LEU A 18 2.95 16.24 3.07
N TRP A 19 4.05 15.70 3.56
CA TRP A 19 4.44 15.81 4.96
C TRP A 19 4.86 17.23 5.34
N LYS A 20 5.79 17.81 4.59
CA LYS A 20 6.40 19.10 4.95
C LYS A 20 5.50 20.29 4.70
N GLU A 21 4.76 20.29 3.59
CA GLU A 21 3.97 21.45 3.16
C GLU A 21 2.50 21.34 3.56
N HIS A 22 1.97 20.13 3.68
CA HIS A 22 0.55 19.90 3.95
C HIS A 22 0.28 19.18 5.26
N ASN A 23 1.34 18.85 6.01
CA ASN A 23 1.25 18.22 7.33
C ASN A 23 0.50 16.88 7.32
N ILE A 24 0.62 16.14 6.21
CA ILE A 24 -0.01 14.82 6.05
C ILE A 24 0.99 13.76 6.48
N SER A 25 0.66 13.02 7.55
CA SER A 25 1.53 12.00 8.13
C SER A 25 1.12 10.58 7.77
N SER A 26 -0.04 10.39 7.17
CA SER A 26 -0.56 9.08 6.77
C SER A 26 -1.21 9.19 5.41
N LEU A 27 -0.91 8.24 4.54
CA LEU A 27 -1.43 8.23 3.17
C LEU A 27 -1.94 6.84 2.85
N LEU A 28 -3.20 6.76 2.44
CA LEU A 28 -3.78 5.55 1.87
C LEU A 28 -3.70 5.65 0.36
N VAL A 29 -3.03 4.69 -0.27
CA VAL A 29 -2.90 4.64 -1.73
C VAL A 29 -3.83 3.55 -2.26
N GLU A 30 -4.77 3.95 -3.07
CA GLU A 30 -5.67 3.08 -3.78
C GLU A 30 -5.56 3.37 -5.28
N GLY A 31 -5.87 2.41 -6.10
CA GLY A 31 -5.87 2.63 -7.53
C GLY A 31 -5.47 1.39 -8.31
N GLY A 32 -5.08 1.60 -9.57
CA GLY A 32 -4.69 0.52 -10.43
C GLY A 32 -3.32 -0.07 -10.08
N ALA A 33 -3.02 -1.24 -10.65
CA ALA A 33 -1.79 -1.95 -10.39
C ALA A 33 -0.54 -1.13 -10.70
N ARG A 34 -0.60 -0.25 -11.71
CA ARG A 34 0.54 0.57 -12.10
C ARG A 34 0.97 1.54 -11.00
N LEU A 35 0.00 2.23 -10.40
CA LEU A 35 0.27 3.17 -9.30
C LEU A 35 0.76 2.42 -8.06
N LEU A 36 0.09 1.34 -7.69
CA LEU A 36 0.46 0.54 -6.52
C LEU A 36 1.85 -0.07 -6.68
N ASN A 37 2.17 -0.61 -7.85
CA ASN A 37 3.51 -1.12 -8.14
C ASN A 37 4.58 -0.04 -8.06
N ALA A 38 4.27 1.18 -8.49
CA ALA A 38 5.21 2.30 -8.40
C ALA A 38 5.58 2.61 -6.95
N PHE A 39 4.59 2.64 -6.04
CA PHE A 39 4.86 2.82 -4.61
C PHE A 39 5.64 1.66 -4.00
N ILE A 40 5.29 0.43 -4.37
CA ILE A 40 5.99 -0.77 -3.89
C ILE A 40 7.44 -0.78 -4.36
N ASP A 41 7.68 -0.54 -5.65
CA ASP A 41 9.01 -0.56 -6.24
C ASP A 41 9.91 0.55 -5.68
N ALA A 42 9.33 1.69 -5.33
CA ALA A 42 10.05 2.77 -4.69
C ALA A 42 10.29 2.54 -3.19
N GLY A 43 9.75 1.49 -2.62
CA GLY A 43 9.85 1.22 -1.19
C GLY A 43 9.07 2.19 -0.32
N LEU A 44 8.05 2.85 -0.89
CA LEU A 44 7.26 3.87 -0.21
C LEU A 44 5.97 3.28 0.33
N TYR A 45 6.09 2.33 1.24
CA TYR A 45 4.94 1.73 1.91
C TYR A 45 5.35 1.20 3.27
N ASP A 46 4.42 1.20 4.20
CA ASP A 46 4.59 0.64 5.53
C ASP A 46 3.73 -0.58 5.73
N ARG A 47 2.55 -0.56 5.16
CA ARG A 47 1.54 -1.59 5.33
C ARG A 47 0.85 -1.85 4.00
N ILE A 48 0.58 -3.12 3.73
CA ILE A 48 -0.21 -3.54 2.58
C ILE A 48 -1.46 -4.26 3.11
N ARG A 49 -2.61 -3.86 2.58
CA ARG A 49 -3.88 -4.50 2.85
C ARG A 49 -4.33 -5.22 1.60
N VAL A 50 -4.53 -6.53 1.69
CA VAL A 50 -4.95 -7.35 0.57
C VAL A 50 -6.30 -7.97 0.89
N GLU A 51 -7.27 -7.76 0.04
CA GLU A 51 -8.55 -8.46 0.12
C GLU A 51 -8.63 -9.47 -1.03
N ARG A 52 -8.83 -10.73 -0.68
CA ARG A 52 -8.93 -11.83 -1.64
C ARG A 52 -10.36 -12.31 -1.73
N CYS A 53 -10.88 -12.28 -2.94
CA CYS A 53 -12.20 -12.82 -3.24
C CYS A 53 -12.04 -14.28 -3.71
N PRO A 54 -12.89 -15.23 -3.23
CA PRO A 54 -12.79 -16.62 -3.67
C PRO A 54 -13.24 -16.82 -5.12
N ASP A 55 -14.01 -15.88 -5.66
CA ASP A 55 -14.50 -15.97 -7.04
C ASP A 55 -13.42 -15.49 -8.00
N ILE A 56 -13.10 -16.32 -9.00
CA ILE A 56 -12.13 -15.96 -10.02
C ILE A 56 -12.82 -15.05 -11.02
N THR A 57 -12.28 -13.84 -11.16
CA THR A 57 -12.73 -12.89 -12.17
C THR A 57 -11.66 -12.79 -13.23
N GLU A 58 -12.01 -13.07 -14.49
CA GLU A 58 -11.12 -12.84 -15.60
C GLU A 58 -11.01 -11.34 -15.86
N GLY A 59 -9.78 -10.84 -15.90
CA GLY A 59 -9.52 -9.44 -16.16
C GLY A 59 -8.26 -9.29 -17.00
N ASP A 60 -8.17 -8.17 -17.70
CA ASP A 60 -7.04 -7.86 -18.57
C ASP A 60 -5.82 -7.32 -17.79
N VAL A 61 -6.02 -6.95 -16.54
CA VAL A 61 -4.97 -6.33 -15.73
C VAL A 61 -4.70 -7.20 -14.51
N SER A 62 -3.45 -7.61 -14.36
CA SER A 62 -3.00 -8.36 -13.19
C SER A 62 -2.99 -7.49 -11.94
N ALA A 63 -3.27 -8.09 -10.78
CA ALA A 63 -3.09 -7.42 -9.51
C ALA A 63 -1.62 -7.04 -9.29
N PRO A 64 -1.34 -6.01 -8.46
CA PRO A 64 0.04 -5.69 -8.11
C PRO A 64 0.77 -6.89 -7.51
N ALA A 65 2.04 -7.05 -7.84
CA ALA A 65 2.87 -8.09 -7.25
C ALA A 65 3.22 -7.72 -5.80
N LEU A 66 3.04 -8.65 -4.88
CA LEU A 66 3.44 -8.43 -3.49
C LEU A 66 4.96 -8.46 -3.38
N PRO A 67 5.57 -7.53 -2.63
CA PRO A 67 7.02 -7.54 -2.43
C PRO A 67 7.44 -8.69 -1.51
N ALA A 68 8.71 -9.09 -1.60
CA ALA A 68 9.25 -10.17 -0.78
C ALA A 68 9.51 -9.76 0.67
N ASP A 69 9.59 -8.47 0.94
CA ASP A 69 9.98 -7.93 2.25
C ASP A 69 8.77 -7.61 3.15
N VAL A 70 7.69 -8.36 3.02
CA VAL A 70 6.51 -8.19 3.85
C VAL A 70 6.32 -9.37 4.79
N CYS A 71 5.69 -9.08 5.92
CA CYS A 71 5.35 -10.07 6.94
C CYS A 71 3.85 -9.99 7.24
N PRO A 72 3.08 -11.06 7.04
CA PRO A 72 1.67 -11.09 7.44
C PRO A 72 1.54 -10.93 8.95
N VAL A 73 0.68 -10.03 9.40
CA VAL A 73 0.47 -9.77 10.83
C VAL A 73 -0.96 -9.99 11.27
N SER A 74 -1.90 -9.98 10.35
CA SER A 74 -3.32 -10.14 10.65
C SER A 74 -4.04 -10.75 9.47
N SER A 75 -5.06 -11.54 9.75
CA SER A 75 -5.92 -12.15 8.73
C SER A 75 -7.32 -12.27 9.31
N MET A 76 -8.31 -11.92 8.52
CA MET A 76 -9.72 -12.05 8.90
C MET A 76 -10.59 -12.28 7.68
N TYR A 77 -11.78 -12.79 7.89
CA TYR A 77 -12.78 -12.92 6.83
C TYR A 77 -13.81 -11.82 6.92
N LEU A 78 -14.10 -11.20 5.78
CA LEU A 78 -15.20 -10.26 5.59
C LEU A 78 -16.18 -10.94 4.65
N GLY A 79 -17.21 -11.60 5.23
CA GLY A 79 -18.07 -12.47 4.44
C GLY A 79 -17.25 -13.64 3.87
N ARG A 80 -17.22 -13.76 2.55
CA ARG A 80 -16.44 -14.79 1.84
C ARG A 80 -15.03 -14.35 1.50
N ASN A 81 -14.74 -13.07 1.63
CA ASN A 81 -13.45 -12.50 1.28
C ASN A 81 -12.47 -12.61 2.45
N LYS A 82 -11.22 -12.85 2.14
CA LYS A 82 -10.15 -12.88 3.13
C LYS A 82 -9.37 -11.58 3.08
N LEU A 83 -9.32 -10.90 4.21
CA LEU A 83 -8.52 -9.68 4.38
C LEU A 83 -7.23 -10.02 5.10
N GLU A 84 -6.10 -9.67 4.50
CA GLU A 84 -4.78 -9.85 5.09
C GLU A 84 -4.11 -8.50 5.25
N ILE A 85 -3.48 -8.29 6.39
CA ILE A 85 -2.66 -7.11 6.67
C ILE A 85 -1.21 -7.56 6.74
N MET A 86 -0.33 -6.89 5.99
CA MET A 86 1.10 -7.18 5.96
C MET A 86 1.88 -5.93 6.29
N LEU A 87 2.92 -6.08 7.08
CA LEU A 87 3.85 -5.00 7.40
C LEU A 87 5.16 -5.22 6.68
N ARG A 88 5.83 -4.14 6.31
CA ARG A 88 7.15 -4.20 5.73
C ARG A 88 8.16 -4.65 6.79
N LYS A 89 8.96 -5.67 6.46
CA LYS A 89 9.99 -6.19 7.37
C LYS A 89 11.03 -5.13 7.69
N GLY A 90 11.49 -5.11 8.95
CA GLY A 90 12.55 -4.21 9.40
C GLY A 90 12.10 -2.80 9.70
N LYS A 91 10.92 -2.39 9.25
CA LYS A 91 10.41 -1.05 9.52
C LYS A 91 9.65 -0.96 10.84
N TRP A 92 8.98 -2.03 11.21
CA TRP A 92 8.24 -2.13 12.45
C TRP A 92 8.95 -3.10 13.38
N GLN A 93 9.54 -2.56 14.42
CA GLN A 93 10.10 -3.38 15.48
C GLN A 93 9.13 -3.36 16.66
N LEU A 94 8.65 -4.55 17.02
CA LEU A 94 7.93 -4.70 18.27
C LEU A 94 8.94 -4.55 19.39
N LYS A 95 8.88 -3.44 20.09
CA LYS A 95 9.65 -3.30 21.31
C LYS A 95 9.07 -4.24 22.34
N LYS A 96 9.88 -5.20 22.77
CA LYS A 96 9.54 -5.97 23.95
C LYS A 96 9.63 -5.04 25.15
N VAL A 97 8.53 -4.87 25.80
CA VAL A 97 8.48 -4.12 27.03
C VAL A 97 8.87 -5.04 28.18
#